data_d43293b06014e9d733c708793ebcee8a
#
_entry.id   d43293b06014e9d733c708793ebcee8a
#
_cell.length_a   1.000
_cell.length_b   1.000
_cell.length_c   1.000
_cell.angle_alpha   90.00
_cell.angle_beta   90.00
_cell.angle_gamma   90.00
#
_symmetry.space_group_name_H-M   'P 1'
#
loop_
_entity.id
_entity.type
_entity.pdbx_description
1 polymer ?
#
loop_
_entity_poly.entity_id
_entity_poly.type
_entity_poly.pdbx_seq_one_letter_code
_entity_poly.pdbx_strand_id
1 'polypeptide(L)'
;MMQNEWWLRSLTGVVFVVAVVGATTWSIWTHVLLWTCLAAIGCKEGQTLLRKAPQLRPWTLYVAVLMVYTAVLPMPWLGALWSTAALPATKVHDGWPVVQFATLIWANDTMAFVGGKVFGRHKLAPNISPGKTWEGAVVGALSAGLAASMWWDAGALILGLLAGALSTCGDLMESRVKRLAKVKDSGALLPGHGGVLDRFDGFLFAAPAHALLWCIFVAQT
;
A
#
# COMPACT_ATOMS: atom_id res chain seq x y z
N MET A 1 14.07 -2.90 -28.97
CA MET A 1 14.33 -3.22 -27.55
C MET A 1 13.34 -2.56 -26.59
N MET A 2 13.00 -1.29 -26.70
CA MET A 2 12.08 -0.59 -25.77
C MET A 2 10.63 -1.13 -25.71
N GLN A 3 10.08 -1.68 -26.76
CA GLN A 3 8.69 -2.22 -26.77
C GLN A 3 8.51 -3.47 -25.91
N ASN A 4 9.53 -4.32 -25.79
CA ASN A 4 9.46 -5.54 -24.96
C ASN A 4 9.46 -5.25 -23.45
N GLU A 5 10.04 -4.13 -23.02
CA GLU A 5 10.07 -3.77 -21.59
C GLU A 5 8.70 -3.30 -21.06
N TRP A 6 7.91 -2.62 -21.88
CA TRP A 6 6.56 -2.18 -21.48
C TRP A 6 5.60 -3.34 -21.32
N TRP A 7 5.64 -4.31 -22.23
CA TRP A 7 4.84 -5.52 -22.15
C TRP A 7 5.17 -6.34 -20.90
N LEU A 8 6.46 -6.51 -20.63
CA LEU A 8 6.92 -7.25 -19.46
C LEU A 8 6.47 -6.57 -18.16
N ARG A 9 6.57 -5.26 -18.08
CA ARG A 9 6.07 -4.47 -16.94
C ARG A 9 4.57 -4.64 -16.76
N SER A 10 3.78 -4.42 -17.80
CA SER A 10 2.33 -4.57 -17.72
C SER A 10 1.93 -5.98 -17.29
N LEU A 11 2.53 -7.00 -17.88
CA LEU A 11 2.26 -8.39 -17.57
C LEU A 11 2.61 -8.73 -16.10
N THR A 12 3.80 -8.37 -15.64
CA THR A 12 4.23 -8.63 -14.26
C THR A 12 3.36 -7.88 -13.26
N GLY A 13 2.91 -6.66 -13.57
CA GLY A 13 1.98 -5.91 -12.74
C GLY A 13 0.62 -6.60 -12.62
N VAL A 14 0.04 -7.02 -13.75
CA VAL A 14 -1.24 -7.75 -13.75
C VAL A 14 -1.14 -9.08 -12.99
N VAL A 15 -0.10 -9.87 -13.27
CA VAL A 15 0.14 -11.14 -12.56
C VAL A 15 0.27 -10.92 -11.06
N PHE A 16 1.00 -9.88 -10.64
CA PHE A 16 1.15 -9.54 -9.23
C PHE A 16 -0.19 -9.19 -8.58
N VAL A 17 -1.00 -8.32 -9.21
CA VAL A 17 -2.32 -7.95 -8.71
C VAL A 17 -3.23 -9.16 -8.60
N VAL A 18 -3.30 -10.00 -9.64
CA VAL A 18 -4.12 -11.22 -9.65
C VAL A 18 -3.67 -12.19 -8.55
N ALA A 19 -2.37 -12.37 -8.38
CA ALA A 19 -1.81 -13.24 -7.34
C ALA A 19 -2.15 -12.72 -5.93
N VAL A 20 -1.98 -11.41 -5.69
CA VAL A 20 -2.28 -10.78 -4.39
C VAL A 20 -3.78 -10.87 -4.09
N VAL A 21 -4.64 -10.45 -5.01
CA VAL A 21 -6.10 -10.49 -4.81
C VAL A 21 -6.57 -11.94 -4.67
N GLY A 22 -6.16 -12.83 -5.58
CA GLY A 22 -6.57 -14.22 -5.57
C GLY A 22 -6.14 -14.96 -4.30
N ALA A 23 -4.87 -14.87 -3.91
CA ALA A 23 -4.39 -15.51 -2.70
C ALA A 23 -4.99 -14.93 -1.41
N THR A 24 -5.30 -13.63 -1.41
CA THR A 24 -5.90 -12.95 -0.26
C THR A 24 -7.37 -13.34 -0.07
N THR A 25 -8.12 -13.54 -1.17
CA THR A 25 -9.57 -13.82 -1.12
C THR A 25 -9.91 -15.30 -1.12
N TRP A 26 -9.02 -16.18 -1.61
CA TRP A 26 -9.29 -17.62 -1.78
C TRP A 26 -9.44 -18.36 -0.44
N SER A 27 -8.46 -18.26 0.45
CA SER A 27 -8.49 -18.90 1.76
C SER A 27 -7.54 -18.24 2.76
N ILE A 28 -7.76 -18.51 4.05
CA ILE A 28 -6.87 -18.04 5.12
C ILE A 28 -5.43 -18.56 4.93
N TRP A 29 -5.27 -19.79 4.45
CA TRP A 29 -3.94 -20.40 4.28
C TRP A 29 -3.15 -19.74 3.15
N THR A 30 -3.80 -19.47 2.00
CA THR A 30 -3.16 -18.77 0.88
C THR A 30 -2.85 -17.32 1.25
N HIS A 31 -3.73 -16.66 2.01
CA HIS A 31 -3.49 -15.33 2.56
C HIS A 31 -2.27 -15.32 3.47
N VAL A 32 -2.24 -16.16 4.52
CA VAL A 32 -1.12 -16.20 5.48
C VAL A 32 0.19 -16.54 4.78
N LEU A 33 0.18 -17.50 3.86
CA LEU A 33 1.38 -17.88 3.10
C LEU A 33 1.89 -16.70 2.28
N LEU A 34 1.03 -16.04 1.48
CA LEU A 34 1.41 -14.90 0.65
C LEU A 34 2.03 -13.79 1.50
N TRP A 35 1.30 -13.34 2.54
CA TRP A 35 1.75 -12.20 3.36
C TRP A 35 2.99 -12.51 4.19
N THR A 36 3.15 -13.75 4.64
CA THR A 36 4.39 -14.20 5.30
C THR A 36 5.58 -14.16 4.33
N CYS A 37 5.40 -14.64 3.10
CA CYS A 37 6.44 -14.56 2.08
C CYS A 37 6.80 -13.10 1.74
N LEU A 38 5.80 -12.25 1.51
CA LEU A 38 6.01 -10.83 1.22
C LEU A 38 6.72 -10.12 2.38
N ALA A 39 6.31 -10.40 3.63
CA ALA A 39 6.96 -9.85 4.82
C ALA A 39 8.41 -10.30 4.95
N ALA A 40 8.71 -11.59 4.72
CA ALA A 40 10.08 -12.11 4.77
C ALA A 40 10.98 -11.45 3.72
N ILE A 41 10.47 -11.27 2.49
CA ILE A 41 11.20 -10.60 1.41
C ILE A 41 11.39 -9.11 1.74
N GLY A 42 10.33 -8.41 2.17
CA GLY A 42 10.41 -7.01 2.57
C GLY A 42 11.38 -6.76 3.74
N CYS A 43 11.41 -7.66 4.73
CA CYS A 43 12.39 -7.63 5.81
C CYS A 43 13.83 -7.78 5.29
N LYS A 44 14.06 -8.70 4.35
CA LYS A 44 15.38 -8.90 3.73
C LYS A 44 15.81 -7.66 2.92
N GLU A 45 14.91 -7.07 2.15
CA GLU A 45 15.16 -5.82 1.43
C GLU A 45 15.47 -4.68 2.41
N GLY A 46 14.66 -4.52 3.47
CA GLY A 46 14.89 -3.54 4.53
C GLY A 46 16.24 -3.71 5.22
N GLN A 47 16.66 -4.96 5.54
CA GLN A 47 17.98 -5.23 6.09
C GLN A 47 19.12 -4.84 5.13
N THR A 48 18.91 -5.03 3.82
CA THR A 48 19.88 -4.62 2.80
C THR A 48 20.03 -3.11 2.76
N LEU A 49 18.93 -2.37 2.86
CA LEU A 49 18.95 -0.91 2.97
C LEU A 49 19.64 -0.44 4.26
N LEU A 50 19.39 -1.12 5.40
CA LEU A 50 20.04 -0.82 6.69
C LEU A 50 21.55 -1.01 6.67
N ARG A 51 22.05 -2.05 6.00
CA ARG A 51 23.51 -2.27 5.85
C ARG A 51 24.16 -1.10 5.13
N LYS A 52 23.44 -0.47 4.18
CA LYS A 52 23.94 0.70 3.44
C LYS A 52 23.73 2.03 4.19
N ALA A 53 22.75 2.10 5.08
CA ALA A 53 22.40 3.31 5.82
C ALA A 53 21.88 2.95 7.25
N PRO A 54 22.79 2.70 8.22
CA PRO A 54 22.42 2.25 9.58
C PRO A 54 21.50 3.19 10.36
N GLN A 55 21.48 4.47 10.02
CA GLN A 55 20.57 5.47 10.60
C GLN A 55 19.09 5.19 10.31
N LEU A 56 18.78 4.23 9.42
CA LEU A 56 17.42 3.85 9.05
C LEU A 56 16.80 2.74 9.94
N ARG A 57 17.44 2.36 11.04
CA ARG A 57 16.92 1.32 11.96
C ARG A 57 15.45 1.53 12.40
N PRO A 58 15.01 2.74 12.79
CA PRO A 58 13.60 2.96 13.14
C PRO A 58 12.64 2.66 12.01
N TRP A 59 13.05 2.92 10.77
CA TRP A 59 12.25 2.66 9.57
C TRP A 59 11.93 1.17 9.37
N THR A 60 12.89 0.29 9.60
CA THR A 60 12.66 -1.15 9.41
C THR A 60 11.73 -1.76 10.44
N LEU A 61 11.75 -1.27 11.69
CA LEU A 61 10.77 -1.68 12.69
C LEU A 61 9.36 -1.26 12.27
N TYR A 62 9.21 -0.03 11.79
CA TYR A 62 7.94 0.47 11.27
C TYR A 62 7.43 -0.39 10.11
N VAL A 63 8.28 -0.72 9.12
CA VAL A 63 7.93 -1.61 8.00
C VAL A 63 7.47 -2.99 8.50
N ALA A 64 8.17 -3.58 9.46
CA ALA A 64 7.81 -4.88 10.02
C ALA A 64 6.43 -4.85 10.69
N VAL A 65 6.16 -3.83 11.50
CA VAL A 65 4.84 -3.68 12.17
C VAL A 65 3.71 -3.56 11.16
N LEU A 66 3.91 -2.80 10.08
CA LEU A 66 2.88 -2.61 9.08
C LEU A 66 2.68 -3.82 8.16
N MET A 67 3.74 -4.59 7.87
CA MET A 67 3.60 -5.88 7.19
C MET A 67 2.78 -6.86 8.03
N VAL A 68 2.98 -6.89 9.36
CA VAL A 68 2.15 -7.68 10.29
C VAL A 68 0.71 -7.17 10.27
N TYR A 69 0.49 -5.85 10.28
CA TYR A 69 -0.86 -5.28 10.19
C TYR A 69 -1.62 -5.77 8.95
N THR A 70 -1.02 -5.71 7.76
CA THR A 70 -1.68 -6.17 6.54
C THR A 70 -1.92 -7.68 6.50
N ALA A 71 -1.02 -8.47 7.12
CA ALA A 71 -1.19 -9.92 7.24
C ALA A 71 -2.35 -10.30 8.18
N VAL A 72 -2.61 -9.46 9.18
CA VAL A 72 -3.58 -9.71 10.24
C VAL A 72 -4.96 -9.11 9.92
N LEU A 73 -5.01 -8.08 9.07
CA LEU A 73 -6.21 -7.33 8.73
C LEU A 73 -7.44 -8.19 8.32
N PRO A 74 -7.29 -9.28 7.54
CA PRO A 74 -8.43 -10.12 7.16
C PRO A 74 -8.87 -11.14 8.21
N MET A 75 -8.34 -11.08 9.43
CA MET A 75 -8.70 -12.00 10.51
C MET A 75 -9.82 -11.41 11.38
N PRO A 76 -11.08 -11.84 11.24
CA PRO A 76 -12.24 -11.25 11.91
C PRO A 76 -12.15 -11.30 13.45
N TRP A 77 -11.48 -12.34 14.01
CA TRP A 77 -11.31 -12.50 15.46
C TRP A 77 -10.43 -11.41 16.09
N LEU A 78 -9.58 -10.74 15.30
CA LEU A 78 -8.86 -9.56 15.79
C LEU A 78 -9.73 -8.32 15.81
N GLY A 79 -10.70 -8.22 14.90
CA GLY A 79 -11.76 -7.20 14.99
C GLY A 79 -12.58 -7.35 16.28
N ALA A 80 -12.82 -8.58 16.73
CA ALA A 80 -13.51 -8.85 17.99
C ALA A 80 -12.73 -8.38 19.25
N LEU A 81 -11.42 -8.21 19.19
CA LEU A 81 -10.65 -7.59 20.27
C LEU A 81 -10.89 -6.09 20.41
N TRP A 82 -11.38 -5.43 19.36
CA TRP A 82 -11.61 -3.98 19.30
C TRP A 82 -13.10 -3.62 19.29
N SER A 83 -13.98 -4.57 18.99
CA SER A 83 -15.42 -4.37 19.00
C SER A 83 -16.07 -5.20 20.10
N THR A 84 -16.99 -4.59 20.85
CA THR A 84 -17.85 -5.29 21.82
C THR A 84 -18.94 -6.13 21.13
N ALA A 85 -19.05 -6.08 19.81
CA ALA A 85 -19.97 -6.86 19.02
C ALA A 85 -19.35 -8.23 18.66
N ALA A 86 -19.99 -9.30 19.09
CA ALA A 86 -19.63 -10.65 18.69
C ALA A 86 -19.81 -10.79 17.16
N LEU A 87 -18.72 -10.88 16.43
CA LEU A 87 -18.79 -11.19 15.02
C LEU A 87 -19.40 -12.57 14.81
N PRO A 88 -20.30 -12.77 13.84
CA PRO A 88 -20.89 -14.06 13.58
C PRO A 88 -19.78 -15.08 13.28
N ALA A 89 -19.77 -16.19 14.01
CA ALA A 89 -18.76 -17.25 13.95
C ALA A 89 -18.62 -17.92 12.56
N THR A 90 -19.41 -17.50 11.59
CA THR A 90 -19.48 -18.11 10.25
C THR A 90 -18.43 -17.60 9.25
N LYS A 91 -17.73 -16.50 9.53
CA LYS A 91 -16.67 -15.97 8.63
C LYS A 91 -15.30 -16.06 9.31
N VAL A 92 -14.63 -17.19 9.11
CA VAL A 92 -13.27 -17.44 9.62
C VAL A 92 -12.22 -16.58 8.88
N HIS A 93 -12.51 -16.17 7.65
CA HIS A 93 -11.61 -15.37 6.81
C HIS A 93 -12.40 -14.50 5.84
N ASP A 94 -12.04 -13.22 5.76
CA ASP A 94 -12.55 -12.28 4.77
C ASP A 94 -11.38 -11.47 4.18
N GLY A 95 -11.04 -11.74 2.93
CA GLY A 95 -9.96 -11.04 2.22
C GLY A 95 -10.37 -9.66 1.65
N TRP A 96 -11.66 -9.32 1.65
CA TRP A 96 -12.15 -8.06 1.08
C TRP A 96 -11.56 -6.80 1.70
N PRO A 97 -11.30 -6.70 3.01
CA PRO A 97 -10.67 -5.54 3.61
C PRO A 97 -9.33 -5.17 2.96
N VAL A 98 -8.54 -6.18 2.59
CA VAL A 98 -7.26 -5.95 1.91
C VAL A 98 -7.48 -5.46 0.48
N VAL A 99 -8.47 -6.00 -0.22
CA VAL A 99 -8.83 -5.56 -1.57
C VAL A 99 -9.35 -4.12 -1.55
N GLN A 100 -10.21 -3.78 -0.60
CA GLN A 100 -10.70 -2.42 -0.39
C GLN A 100 -9.53 -1.46 -0.14
N PHE A 101 -8.63 -1.82 0.76
CA PHE A 101 -7.43 -1.03 1.04
C PHE A 101 -6.54 -0.86 -0.22
N ALA A 102 -6.30 -1.95 -0.94
CA ALA A 102 -5.52 -1.91 -2.17
C ALA A 102 -6.15 -0.97 -3.22
N THR A 103 -7.49 -0.97 -3.37
CA THR A 103 -8.16 -0.10 -4.33
C THR A 103 -7.97 1.39 -4.01
N LEU A 104 -7.96 1.79 -2.73
CA LEU A 104 -7.68 3.17 -2.34
C LEU A 104 -6.28 3.61 -2.77
N ILE A 105 -5.29 2.77 -2.50
CA ILE A 105 -3.89 3.06 -2.83
C ILE A 105 -3.67 3.10 -4.34
N TRP A 106 -4.17 2.10 -5.06
CA TRP A 106 -4.05 2.06 -6.53
C TRP A 106 -4.79 3.21 -7.21
N ALA A 107 -5.95 3.61 -6.71
CA ALA A 107 -6.66 4.79 -7.20
C ALA A 107 -5.83 6.06 -6.97
N ASN A 108 -5.27 6.22 -5.76
CA ASN A 108 -4.37 7.33 -5.43
C ASN A 108 -3.20 7.39 -6.41
N ASP A 109 -2.45 6.30 -6.56
CA ASP A 109 -1.20 6.30 -7.33
C ASP A 109 -1.45 6.52 -8.82
N THR A 110 -2.47 5.83 -9.37
CA THR A 110 -2.84 5.98 -10.78
C THR A 110 -3.28 7.40 -11.09
N MET A 111 -4.17 7.95 -10.27
CA MET A 111 -4.73 9.28 -10.49
C MET A 111 -3.75 10.39 -10.12
N ALA A 112 -2.85 10.17 -9.16
CA ALA A 112 -1.74 11.08 -8.90
C ALA A 112 -0.79 11.19 -10.11
N PHE A 113 -0.50 10.06 -10.77
CA PHE A 113 0.31 10.06 -11.99
C PHE A 113 -0.40 10.77 -13.15
N VAL A 114 -1.67 10.49 -13.38
CA VAL A 114 -2.47 11.14 -14.44
C VAL A 114 -2.61 12.63 -14.18
N GLY A 115 -3.05 13.00 -12.96
CA GLY A 115 -3.21 14.40 -12.55
C GLY A 115 -1.91 15.19 -12.61
N GLY A 116 -0.80 14.55 -12.19
CA GLY A 116 0.54 15.14 -12.29
C GLY A 116 1.01 15.36 -13.73
N LYS A 117 0.62 14.50 -14.66
CA LYS A 117 0.92 14.69 -16.10
C LYS A 117 0.08 15.77 -16.76
N VAL A 118 -1.21 15.85 -16.40
CA VAL A 118 -2.16 16.77 -17.04
C VAL A 118 -2.09 18.17 -16.43
N PHE A 119 -2.03 18.25 -15.11
CA PHE A 119 -2.15 19.51 -14.38
C PHE A 119 -0.86 19.94 -13.66
N GLY A 120 0.15 19.05 -13.58
CA GLY A 120 1.34 19.26 -12.73
C GLY A 120 2.17 20.45 -13.14
N ARG A 121 2.25 21.44 -12.26
CA ARG A 121 3.06 22.66 -12.40
C ARG A 121 4.07 22.79 -11.27
N HIS A 122 3.69 22.43 -10.05
CA HIS A 122 4.50 22.60 -8.86
C HIS A 122 5.05 21.24 -8.39
N LYS A 123 6.39 21.14 -8.32
CA LYS A 123 7.06 19.92 -7.85
C LYS A 123 6.84 19.71 -6.36
N LEU A 124 6.45 18.50 -5.96
CA LEU A 124 6.20 18.13 -4.57
C LEU A 124 7.50 17.93 -3.79
N ALA A 125 8.46 17.20 -4.35
CA ALA A 125 9.74 16.87 -3.72
C ALA A 125 10.86 16.75 -4.77
N PRO A 126 11.41 17.87 -5.30
CA PRO A 126 12.36 17.87 -6.41
C PRO A 126 13.60 16.99 -6.19
N ASN A 127 14.13 17.00 -4.97
CA ASN A 127 15.38 16.31 -4.61
C ASN A 127 15.19 14.80 -4.31
N ILE A 128 13.96 14.36 -4.07
CA ILE A 128 13.65 12.99 -3.65
C ILE A 128 12.96 12.24 -4.78
N SER A 129 11.89 12.83 -5.31
CA SER A 129 11.05 12.29 -6.38
C SER A 129 10.65 13.41 -7.35
N PRO A 130 11.48 13.73 -8.37
CA PRO A 130 11.26 14.86 -9.26
C PRO A 130 10.04 14.72 -10.17
N GLY A 131 9.46 13.52 -10.28
CA GLY A 131 8.24 13.25 -11.04
C GLY A 131 6.96 13.68 -10.34
N LYS A 132 6.95 13.76 -9.01
CA LYS A 132 5.75 14.07 -8.22
C LYS A 132 5.44 15.57 -8.19
N THR A 133 4.13 15.89 -8.25
CA THR A 133 3.61 17.26 -8.23
C THR A 133 2.52 17.40 -7.18
N TRP A 134 2.29 18.61 -6.68
CA TRP A 134 1.23 18.92 -5.71
C TRP A 134 -0.15 18.65 -6.32
N GLU A 135 -0.36 19.04 -7.58
CA GLU A 135 -1.62 18.84 -8.29
C GLU A 135 -1.93 17.34 -8.43
N GLY A 136 -0.89 16.56 -8.76
CA GLY A 136 -1.01 15.11 -8.81
C GLY A 136 -1.38 14.51 -7.46
N ALA A 137 -0.73 14.95 -6.37
CA ALA A 137 -1.02 14.48 -5.02
C ALA A 137 -2.47 14.78 -4.61
N VAL A 138 -2.99 15.97 -4.93
CA VAL A 138 -4.39 16.35 -4.66
C VAL A 138 -5.36 15.47 -5.46
N VAL A 139 -5.13 15.29 -6.76
CA VAL A 139 -5.97 14.43 -7.61
C VAL A 139 -5.95 12.98 -7.13
N GLY A 140 -4.79 12.48 -6.74
CA GLY A 140 -4.64 11.15 -6.14
C GLY A 140 -5.46 11.01 -4.86
N ALA A 141 -5.27 11.91 -3.89
CA ALA A 141 -6.01 11.86 -2.64
C ALA A 141 -7.53 11.93 -2.85
N LEU A 142 -8.00 12.81 -3.74
CA LEU A 142 -9.42 12.89 -4.10
C LEU A 142 -9.94 11.56 -4.66
N SER A 143 -9.19 10.88 -5.50
CA SER A 143 -9.58 9.59 -6.06
C SER A 143 -9.62 8.48 -5.00
N ALA A 144 -8.72 8.47 -4.03
CA ALA A 144 -8.78 7.55 -2.90
C ALA A 144 -10.02 7.83 -2.02
N GLY A 145 -10.37 9.10 -1.80
CA GLY A 145 -11.60 9.49 -1.11
C GLY A 145 -12.84 8.99 -1.82
N LEU A 146 -12.92 9.18 -3.14
CA LEU A 146 -14.03 8.66 -3.94
C LEU A 146 -14.09 7.13 -3.91
N ALA A 147 -12.96 6.44 -4.02
CA ALA A 147 -12.91 4.99 -3.91
C ALA A 147 -13.42 4.51 -2.54
N ALA A 148 -13.05 5.20 -1.44
CA ALA A 148 -13.56 4.88 -0.12
C ALA A 148 -15.08 5.05 -0.04
N SER A 149 -15.63 6.12 -0.62
CA SER A 149 -17.08 6.37 -0.65
C SER A 149 -17.85 5.32 -1.47
N MET A 150 -17.22 4.68 -2.44
CA MET A 150 -17.83 3.58 -3.21
C MET A 150 -17.89 2.27 -2.43
N TRP A 151 -16.94 2.04 -1.52
CA TRP A 151 -16.86 0.81 -0.71
C TRP A 151 -17.76 0.88 0.53
N TRP A 152 -17.87 2.04 1.15
CA TRP A 152 -18.62 2.23 2.40
C TRP A 152 -19.79 3.17 2.18
N ASP A 153 -19.59 4.48 2.38
CA ASP A 153 -20.58 5.52 2.12
C ASP A 153 -19.90 6.89 1.93
N ALA A 154 -20.70 7.95 1.72
CA ALA A 154 -20.17 9.29 1.54
C ALA A 154 -19.36 9.81 2.75
N GLY A 155 -19.61 9.31 3.96
CA GLY A 155 -18.85 9.66 5.16
C GLY A 155 -17.40 9.17 5.11
N ALA A 156 -17.11 8.10 4.36
CA ALA A 156 -15.78 7.57 4.19
C ALA A 156 -14.85 8.46 3.36
N LEU A 157 -15.39 9.46 2.64
CA LEU A 157 -14.63 10.37 1.78
C LEU A 157 -13.40 10.97 2.50
N ILE A 158 -13.60 11.52 3.69
CA ILE A 158 -12.55 12.23 4.43
C ILE A 158 -11.41 11.27 4.83
N LEU A 159 -11.75 10.07 5.31
CA LEU A 159 -10.75 9.08 5.68
C LEU A 159 -10.05 8.49 4.45
N GLY A 160 -10.74 8.34 3.33
CA GLY A 160 -10.14 7.97 2.06
C GLY A 160 -9.17 9.03 1.53
N LEU A 161 -9.52 10.32 1.64
CA LEU A 161 -8.62 11.44 1.35
C LEU A 161 -7.34 11.37 2.22
N LEU A 162 -7.51 11.12 3.52
CA LEU A 162 -6.39 10.97 4.45
C LEU A 162 -5.52 9.76 4.07
N ALA A 163 -6.12 8.61 3.73
CA ALA A 163 -5.38 7.43 3.28
C ALA A 163 -4.56 7.72 2.02
N GLY A 164 -5.12 8.43 1.03
CA GLY A 164 -4.40 8.83 -0.18
C GLY A 164 -3.24 9.79 0.10
N ALA A 165 -3.45 10.78 0.97
CA ALA A 165 -2.40 11.70 1.37
C ALA A 165 -1.26 10.98 2.11
N LEU A 166 -1.60 10.07 3.03
CA LEU A 166 -0.62 9.25 3.75
C LEU A 166 0.11 8.29 2.81
N SER A 167 -0.58 7.69 1.82
CA SER A 167 0.07 6.87 0.78
C SER A 167 1.14 7.67 0.04
N THR A 168 0.80 8.88 -0.40
CA THR A 168 1.76 9.78 -1.07
C THR A 168 2.96 10.12 -0.17
N CYS A 169 2.73 10.35 1.12
CA CYS A 169 3.80 10.56 2.10
C CYS A 169 4.68 9.31 2.25
N GLY A 170 4.08 8.11 2.26
CA GLY A 170 4.79 6.84 2.36
C GLY A 170 5.78 6.63 1.23
N ASP A 171 5.32 6.79 -0.02
CA ASP A 171 6.19 6.69 -1.18
C ASP A 171 7.33 7.74 -1.15
N LEU A 172 7.05 8.99 -0.71
CA LEU A 172 8.10 9.99 -0.55
C LEU A 172 9.12 9.61 0.53
N MET A 173 8.66 9.06 1.65
CA MET A 173 9.55 8.61 2.73
C MET A 173 10.42 7.44 2.27
N GLU A 174 9.84 6.44 1.60
CA GLU A 174 10.60 5.32 1.04
C GLU A 174 11.59 5.80 -0.04
N SER A 175 11.15 6.69 -0.91
CA SER A 175 12.03 7.32 -1.90
C SER A 175 13.21 8.02 -1.23
N ARG A 176 13.01 8.72 -0.11
CA ARG A 176 14.08 9.34 0.67
C ARG A 176 15.04 8.30 1.26
N VAL A 177 14.50 7.23 1.84
CA VAL A 177 15.28 6.11 2.37
C VAL A 177 16.19 5.52 1.29
N LYS A 178 15.66 5.26 0.10
CA LYS A 178 16.44 4.76 -1.05
C LYS A 178 17.56 5.71 -1.47
N ARG A 179 17.30 7.03 -1.46
CA ARG A 179 18.36 8.02 -1.77
C ARG A 179 19.46 8.05 -0.71
N LEU A 180 19.11 7.94 0.57
CA LEU A 180 20.09 7.85 1.67
C LEU A 180 20.93 6.56 1.56
N ALA A 181 20.34 5.46 1.15
CA ALA A 181 21.04 4.20 0.87
C ALA A 181 21.79 4.17 -0.48
N LYS A 182 21.73 5.28 -1.27
CA LYS A 182 22.33 5.41 -2.61
C LYS A 182 21.86 4.34 -3.60
N VAL A 183 20.58 3.96 -3.48
CA VAL A 183 19.93 3.02 -4.42
C VAL A 183 18.69 3.67 -5.03
N LYS A 184 18.18 3.08 -6.11
CA LYS A 184 16.93 3.51 -6.76
C LYS A 184 15.77 2.62 -6.32
N ASP A 185 15.98 1.32 -6.29
CA ASP A 185 14.97 0.31 -5.98
C ASP A 185 15.38 -0.44 -4.71
N SER A 186 14.40 -0.91 -3.91
CA SER A 186 14.66 -1.63 -2.66
C SER A 186 15.17 -3.05 -2.90
N GLY A 187 14.79 -3.65 -4.04
CA GLY A 187 15.13 -4.99 -4.48
C GLY A 187 14.98 -5.16 -5.98
N ALA A 188 15.07 -6.42 -6.44
CA ALA A 188 14.93 -6.78 -7.86
C ALA A 188 14.04 -8.01 -8.06
N LEU A 189 13.11 -8.27 -7.13
CA LEU A 189 12.26 -9.46 -7.18
C LEU A 189 11.30 -9.43 -8.38
N LEU A 190 10.73 -8.27 -8.66
CA LEU A 190 9.76 -8.10 -9.74
C LEU A 190 10.45 -7.47 -10.95
N PRO A 191 10.63 -8.22 -12.07
CA PRO A 191 11.26 -7.69 -13.27
C PRO A 191 10.56 -6.41 -13.75
N GLY A 192 11.32 -5.31 -13.83
CA GLY A 192 10.81 -4.00 -14.22
C GLY A 192 10.00 -3.24 -13.17
N HIS A 193 9.76 -3.82 -11.98
CA HIS A 193 8.97 -3.22 -10.90
C HIS A 193 9.72 -3.03 -9.59
N GLY A 194 11.00 -3.46 -9.50
CA GLY A 194 11.80 -3.32 -8.28
C GLY A 194 11.54 -4.39 -7.23
N GLY A 195 11.62 -4.02 -5.96
CA GLY A 195 11.39 -4.88 -4.81
C GLY A 195 9.94 -4.94 -4.33
N VAL A 196 9.73 -5.75 -3.31
CA VAL A 196 8.45 -5.83 -2.59
C VAL A 196 8.15 -4.53 -1.86
N LEU A 197 9.13 -3.95 -1.18
CA LEU A 197 8.95 -2.67 -0.49
C LEU A 197 8.52 -1.56 -1.46
N ASP A 198 9.08 -1.53 -2.67
CA ASP A 198 8.69 -0.57 -3.71
C ASP A 198 7.22 -0.69 -4.17
N ARG A 199 6.52 -1.76 -3.78
CA ARG A 199 5.09 -2.00 -4.11
C ARG A 199 4.15 -1.71 -2.95
N PHE A 200 4.67 -1.67 -1.73
CA PHE A 200 3.89 -1.49 -0.51
C PHE A 200 4.24 -0.20 0.26
N ASP A 201 5.05 0.69 -0.32
CA ASP A 201 5.46 1.95 0.27
C ASP A 201 4.28 2.85 0.68
N GLY A 202 3.31 3.02 -0.22
CA GLY A 202 2.07 3.75 0.06
C GLY A 202 1.19 3.06 1.09
N PHE A 203 1.10 1.72 1.04
CA PHE A 203 0.31 0.93 2.00
C PHE A 203 0.77 1.14 3.43
N LEU A 204 2.08 1.19 3.63
CA LEU A 204 2.66 1.27 4.97
C LEU A 204 2.20 2.51 5.74
N PHE A 205 2.09 3.65 5.09
CA PHE A 205 1.64 4.88 5.74
C PHE A 205 0.13 5.05 5.75
N ALA A 206 -0.57 4.52 4.76
CA ALA A 206 -2.03 4.59 4.68
C ALA A 206 -2.73 3.60 5.64
N ALA A 207 -2.03 2.56 6.12
CA ALA A 207 -2.60 1.54 6.99
C ALA A 207 -3.35 2.08 8.23
N PRO A 208 -2.86 3.08 8.98
CA PRO A 208 -3.61 3.64 10.11
C PRO A 208 -4.94 4.28 9.71
N ALA A 209 -4.98 4.99 8.56
CA ALA A 209 -6.22 5.58 8.06
C ALA A 209 -7.21 4.50 7.62
N HIS A 210 -6.73 3.43 6.98
CA HIS A 210 -7.56 2.29 6.64
C HIS A 210 -8.08 1.55 7.89
N ALA A 211 -7.27 1.42 8.94
CA ALA A 211 -7.73 0.85 10.20
C ALA A 211 -8.88 1.66 10.82
N LEU A 212 -8.81 2.98 10.75
CA LEU A 212 -9.92 3.85 11.19
C LEU A 212 -11.17 3.68 10.31
N LEU A 213 -11.02 3.60 8.98
CA LEU A 213 -12.14 3.27 8.07
C LEU A 213 -12.81 1.97 8.47
N TRP A 214 -12.02 0.92 8.70
CA TRP A 214 -12.52 -0.37 9.12
C TRP A 214 -13.28 -0.31 10.44
N CYS A 215 -12.70 0.33 11.46
CA CYS A 215 -13.33 0.44 12.78
C CYS A 215 -14.64 1.24 12.75
N ILE A 216 -14.72 2.28 11.94
CA ILE A 216 -15.89 3.17 11.91
C ILE A 216 -17.03 2.58 11.06
N PHE A 217 -16.73 2.01 9.90
CA PHE A 217 -17.75 1.62 8.93
C PHE A 217 -18.07 0.12 8.90
N VAL A 218 -17.15 -0.74 9.36
CA VAL A 218 -17.38 -2.19 9.33
C VAL A 218 -17.74 -2.74 10.70
N ALA A 219 -17.22 -2.17 11.78
CA ALA A 219 -17.56 -2.60 13.13
C ALA A 219 -19.02 -2.22 13.55
N GLN A 220 -19.74 -1.47 12.73
CA GLN A 220 -21.13 -1.06 12.98
C GLN A 220 -22.16 -1.91 12.21
N THR A 221 -21.74 -2.78 11.30
CA THR A 221 -22.58 -3.73 10.54
C THR A 221 -22.43 -5.15 11.12
#